data_996a1cdd2dc9f3ad8347c28d613917e9
#
_entry.id   996a1cdd2dc9f3ad8347c28d613917e9
#
_cell.length_a   1.000
_cell.length_b   1.000
_cell.length_c   1.000
_cell.angle_alpha   90.00
_cell.angle_beta   90.00
_cell.angle_gamma   90.00
#
_symmetry.space_group_name_H-M   'P 1'
#
loop_
_entity.id
_entity.type
_entity.pdbx_description
1 polymer ?
#
loop_
_entity_poly.entity_id
_entity_poly.type
_entity_poly.pdbx_seq_one_letter_code
_entity_poly.pdbx_strand_id
1 'polypeptide(L)'
;TLFNIFGIAEMAEKAPPVIGSAECAGYVTEQAAVRCGLKAGTPVFGGLFDVVGAALASGVHDSSCLSAVAGTWSIATRVFDCIEPSDYPYVWGKYCIPGTFFVHEGSPTSASNLAWFVQQFFPDLPDSYRQLNQWAKDGYEKDLNILFYPWLYGSNFHDSLHGGFLGLSGHHSREDIIYAIY
;
A
#
# COMPACT_ATOMS: atom_id res chain seq x y z
N THR A 1 5.77 -19.93 -17.89
CA THR A 1 5.06 -19.83 -16.58
C THR A 1 6.06 -19.43 -15.49
N LEU A 2 5.60 -18.85 -14.38
CA LEU A 2 6.43 -18.52 -13.21
C LEU A 2 7.13 -19.78 -12.68
N PHE A 3 6.49 -20.92 -12.69
CA PHE A 3 7.09 -22.19 -12.25
C PHE A 3 8.36 -22.54 -13.06
N ASN A 4 8.39 -22.27 -14.36
CA ASN A 4 9.58 -22.49 -15.18
C ASN A 4 10.71 -21.51 -14.81
N ILE A 5 10.37 -20.23 -14.55
CA ILE A 5 11.35 -19.20 -14.17
C ILE A 5 12.02 -19.56 -12.83
N PHE A 6 11.25 -20.10 -11.89
CA PHE A 6 11.75 -20.53 -10.57
C PHE A 6 12.36 -21.95 -10.57
N GLY A 7 12.42 -22.66 -11.70
CA GLY A 7 13.00 -24.00 -11.80
C GLY A 7 12.19 -25.09 -11.07
N ILE A 8 10.88 -24.89 -10.87
CA ILE A 8 9.96 -25.81 -10.21
C ILE A 8 8.77 -26.15 -11.13
N ALA A 9 9.04 -26.44 -12.38
CA ALA A 9 8.03 -26.69 -13.42
C ALA A 9 7.02 -27.79 -13.05
N GLU A 10 7.47 -28.80 -12.32
CA GLU A 10 6.64 -29.92 -11.83
C GLU A 10 5.53 -29.50 -10.86
N MET A 11 5.66 -28.31 -10.25
CA MET A 11 4.63 -27.79 -9.37
C MET A 11 3.40 -27.25 -10.12
N ALA A 12 3.52 -27.00 -11.42
CA ALA A 12 2.41 -26.51 -12.23
C ALA A 12 1.22 -27.49 -12.24
N GLU A 13 1.50 -28.80 -12.24
CA GLU A 13 0.46 -29.85 -12.21
C GLU A 13 -0.22 -29.97 -10.84
N LYS A 14 0.45 -29.49 -9.78
CA LYS A 14 -0.06 -29.53 -8.40
C LYS A 14 -0.77 -28.24 -7.99
N ALA A 15 -0.60 -27.19 -8.78
CA ALA A 15 -1.24 -25.91 -8.51
C ALA A 15 -2.76 -26.01 -8.79
N PRO A 16 -3.59 -25.43 -7.95
CA PRO A 16 -5.01 -25.32 -8.22
C PRO A 16 -5.25 -24.44 -9.46
N PRO A 17 -6.38 -24.61 -10.17
CA PRO A 17 -6.76 -23.74 -11.26
C PRO A 17 -6.93 -22.29 -10.75
N VAL A 18 -6.48 -21.33 -11.57
CA VAL A 18 -6.73 -19.90 -11.29
C VAL A 18 -8.13 -19.57 -11.79
N ILE A 19 -8.97 -19.08 -10.86
CA ILE A 19 -10.35 -18.68 -11.13
C ILE A 19 -10.55 -17.19 -10.92
N GLY A 20 -11.62 -16.63 -11.47
CA GLY A 20 -11.99 -15.25 -11.24
C GLY A 20 -12.43 -14.99 -9.79
N SER A 21 -12.27 -13.75 -9.32
CA SER A 21 -12.63 -13.37 -7.94
C SER A 21 -14.09 -13.62 -7.59
N ALA A 22 -15.01 -13.41 -8.53
CA ALA A 22 -16.44 -13.65 -8.39
C ALA A 22 -16.88 -15.02 -8.91
N GLU A 23 -15.95 -15.87 -9.34
CA GLU A 23 -16.24 -17.22 -9.81
C GLU A 23 -16.41 -18.16 -8.62
N CYS A 24 -17.45 -19.01 -8.70
CA CYS A 24 -17.73 -19.98 -7.64
C CYS A 24 -16.70 -21.12 -7.69
N ALA A 25 -15.86 -21.21 -6.68
CA ALA A 25 -14.87 -22.26 -6.49
C ALA A 25 -15.49 -23.60 -6.03
N GLY A 26 -16.69 -23.55 -5.45
CA GLY A 26 -17.38 -24.71 -4.88
C GLY A 26 -18.35 -24.33 -3.78
N TYR A 27 -18.70 -25.31 -2.96
CA TYR A 27 -19.67 -25.12 -1.87
C TYR A 27 -19.12 -25.69 -0.57
N VAL A 28 -19.52 -25.10 0.55
CA VAL A 28 -19.20 -25.60 1.89
C VAL A 28 -19.77 -27.01 2.05
N THR A 29 -18.90 -27.97 2.31
CA THR A 29 -19.29 -29.38 2.59
C THR A 29 -19.92 -29.51 3.97
N GLU A 30 -20.67 -30.60 4.22
CA GLU A 30 -21.21 -30.88 5.57
C GLU A 30 -20.12 -30.93 6.64
N GLN A 31 -19.01 -31.58 6.34
CA GLN A 31 -17.87 -31.66 7.25
C GLN A 31 -17.26 -30.28 7.58
N ALA A 32 -17.12 -29.42 6.57
CA ALA A 32 -16.63 -28.05 6.78
C ALA A 32 -17.64 -27.21 7.56
N ALA A 33 -18.94 -27.35 7.27
CA ALA A 33 -20.03 -26.65 7.95
C ALA A 33 -19.99 -26.87 9.47
N VAL A 34 -19.83 -28.12 9.90
CA VAL A 34 -19.70 -28.47 11.32
C VAL A 34 -18.49 -27.78 11.98
N ARG A 35 -17.39 -27.65 11.25
CA ARG A 35 -16.13 -27.08 11.80
C ARG A 35 -16.12 -25.56 11.85
N CYS A 36 -16.75 -24.89 10.89
CA CYS A 36 -16.71 -23.41 10.76
C CYS A 36 -18.03 -22.72 11.11
N GLY A 37 -19.09 -23.47 11.45
CA GLY A 37 -20.39 -22.90 11.81
C GLY A 37 -21.19 -22.33 10.63
N LEU A 38 -20.75 -22.57 9.39
CA LEU A 38 -21.50 -22.17 8.20
C LEU A 38 -22.54 -23.22 7.81
N LYS A 39 -23.51 -22.84 6.97
CA LYS A 39 -24.47 -23.78 6.40
C LYS A 39 -23.82 -24.58 5.27
N ALA A 40 -24.03 -25.91 5.24
CA ALA A 40 -23.63 -26.72 4.10
C ALA A 40 -24.32 -26.21 2.82
N GLY A 41 -23.58 -26.23 1.69
CA GLY A 41 -24.09 -25.70 0.43
C GLY A 41 -23.92 -24.18 0.27
N THR A 42 -23.33 -23.46 1.23
CA THR A 42 -22.96 -22.05 1.06
C THR A 42 -21.90 -21.93 -0.06
N PRO A 43 -22.10 -21.07 -1.09
CA PRO A 43 -21.13 -20.91 -2.17
C PRO A 43 -19.85 -20.27 -1.67
N VAL A 44 -18.71 -20.74 -2.21
CA VAL A 44 -17.37 -20.20 -1.95
C VAL A 44 -16.82 -19.62 -3.25
N PHE A 45 -16.33 -18.41 -3.21
CA PHE A 45 -15.84 -17.68 -4.37
C PHE A 45 -14.31 -17.53 -4.32
N GLY A 46 -13.69 -17.16 -5.47
CA GLY A 46 -12.25 -17.02 -5.62
C GLY A 46 -11.61 -15.99 -4.69
N GLY A 47 -12.37 -14.97 -4.30
CA GLY A 47 -11.91 -13.94 -3.37
C GLY A 47 -11.09 -12.84 -4.04
N LEU A 48 -10.64 -11.90 -3.23
CA LEU A 48 -9.89 -10.73 -3.66
C LEU A 48 -8.57 -10.63 -2.89
N PHE A 49 -7.56 -10.11 -3.53
CA PHE A 49 -6.41 -9.54 -2.83
C PHE A 49 -6.88 -8.35 -1.97
N ASP A 50 -6.45 -8.27 -0.72
CA ASP A 50 -6.99 -7.33 0.27
C ASP A 50 -6.94 -5.86 -0.18
N VAL A 51 -5.81 -5.43 -0.78
CA VAL A 51 -5.66 -4.07 -1.32
C VAL A 51 -6.62 -3.80 -2.48
N VAL A 52 -6.85 -4.80 -3.35
CA VAL A 52 -7.84 -4.72 -4.44
C VAL A 52 -9.25 -4.61 -3.88
N GLY A 53 -9.55 -5.39 -2.83
CA GLY A 53 -10.82 -5.32 -2.12
C GLY A 53 -11.05 -3.96 -1.46
N ALA A 54 -10.01 -3.39 -0.84
CA ALA A 54 -10.06 -2.06 -0.25
C ALA A 54 -10.29 -0.96 -1.31
N ALA A 55 -9.61 -1.03 -2.45
CA ALA A 55 -9.80 -0.09 -3.56
C ALA A 55 -11.24 -0.16 -4.10
N LEU A 56 -11.76 -1.35 -4.33
CA LEU A 56 -13.15 -1.55 -4.77
C LEU A 56 -14.15 -0.97 -3.76
N ALA A 57 -13.97 -1.27 -2.46
CA ALA A 57 -14.83 -0.76 -1.39
C ALA A 57 -14.76 0.77 -1.26
N SER A 58 -13.62 1.38 -1.64
CA SER A 58 -13.44 2.83 -1.71
C SER A 58 -14.03 3.48 -2.97
N GLY A 59 -14.68 2.70 -3.84
CA GLY A 59 -15.36 3.20 -5.03
C GLY A 59 -14.49 3.27 -6.29
N VAL A 60 -13.33 2.62 -6.31
CA VAL A 60 -12.48 2.56 -7.51
C VAL A 60 -13.04 1.51 -8.48
N HIS A 61 -13.85 1.96 -9.42
CA HIS A 61 -14.50 1.11 -10.42
C HIS A 61 -13.88 1.23 -11.82
N ASP A 62 -13.20 2.33 -12.09
CA ASP A 62 -12.57 2.68 -13.36
C ASP A 62 -11.35 3.58 -13.16
N SER A 63 -10.84 4.13 -14.26
CA SER A 63 -9.66 5.01 -14.26
C SER A 63 -9.91 6.45 -13.82
N SER A 64 -11.15 6.82 -13.46
CA SER A 64 -11.49 8.20 -13.08
C SER A 64 -11.03 8.59 -11.69
N CYS A 65 -10.80 7.59 -10.81
CA CYS A 65 -10.36 7.80 -9.45
C CYS A 65 -9.26 6.80 -9.06
N LEU A 66 -8.61 7.07 -7.95
CA LEU A 66 -7.65 6.17 -7.33
C LEU A 66 -7.96 6.01 -5.83
N SER A 67 -7.56 4.88 -5.27
CA SER A 67 -7.50 4.68 -3.84
C SER A 67 -6.11 5.08 -3.36
N ALA A 68 -6.04 5.95 -2.34
CA ALA A 68 -4.80 6.32 -1.67
C ALA A 68 -4.89 5.93 -0.20
N VAL A 69 -3.94 5.14 0.25
CA VAL A 69 -3.81 4.73 1.65
C VAL A 69 -2.56 5.39 2.23
N ALA A 70 -2.75 6.21 3.25
CA ALA A 70 -1.67 6.83 4.03
C ALA A 70 -1.58 6.11 5.39
N GLY A 71 -1.01 4.93 5.39
CA GLY A 71 -0.76 4.12 6.58
C GLY A 71 0.73 4.05 6.90
N THR A 72 1.18 2.95 7.51
CA THR A 72 2.61 2.64 7.65
C THR A 72 3.30 2.65 6.27
N TRP A 73 2.63 2.08 5.28
CA TRP A 73 2.95 2.20 3.87
C TRP A 73 2.06 3.24 3.21
N SER A 74 2.61 3.97 2.25
CA SER A 74 1.83 4.74 1.29
C SER A 74 1.48 3.84 0.12
N ILE A 75 0.21 3.72 -0.20
CA ILE A 75 -0.26 2.83 -1.26
C ILE A 75 -1.23 3.59 -2.16
N ALA A 76 -0.96 3.61 -3.46
CA ALA A 76 -1.86 4.15 -4.47
C ALA A 76 -2.31 3.02 -5.41
N THR A 77 -3.61 2.86 -5.61
CA THR A 77 -4.18 1.85 -6.51
C THR A 77 -5.12 2.51 -7.49
N ARG A 78 -4.89 2.30 -8.78
CA ARG A 78 -5.74 2.80 -9.88
C ARG A 78 -6.07 1.66 -10.83
N VAL A 79 -7.20 1.77 -11.53
CA VAL A 79 -7.70 0.78 -12.49
C VAL A 79 -7.54 1.30 -13.92
N PHE A 80 -7.21 0.40 -14.84
CA PHE A 80 -6.99 0.68 -16.26
C PHE A 80 -7.63 -0.42 -17.11
N ASP A 81 -7.99 -0.07 -18.35
CA ASP A 81 -8.52 -1.02 -19.33
C ASP A 81 -7.41 -1.83 -20.01
N CYS A 82 -6.18 -1.31 -20.01
CA CYS A 82 -4.99 -1.98 -20.53
C CYS A 82 -3.75 -1.63 -19.70
N ILE A 83 -2.72 -2.46 -19.80
CA ILE A 83 -1.42 -2.23 -19.17
C ILE A 83 -0.42 -1.88 -20.25
N GLU A 84 0.18 -0.71 -20.14
CA GLU A 84 1.24 -0.26 -21.05
C GLU A 84 2.62 -0.72 -20.53
N PRO A 85 3.52 -1.15 -21.42
CA PRO A 85 4.91 -1.41 -21.05
C PRO A 85 5.55 -0.15 -20.46
N SER A 86 6.39 -0.34 -19.42
CA SER A 86 7.13 0.74 -18.77
C SER A 86 8.57 0.31 -18.50
N ASP A 87 9.51 1.24 -18.64
CA ASP A 87 10.90 1.05 -18.25
C ASP A 87 11.08 1.03 -16.72
N TYR A 88 10.06 1.51 -15.99
CA TYR A 88 10.05 1.51 -14.52
C TYR A 88 9.22 0.34 -13.99
N PRO A 89 9.73 -0.38 -12.98
CA PRO A 89 8.99 -1.45 -12.35
C PRO A 89 7.74 -0.91 -11.64
N TYR A 90 6.61 -1.55 -11.85
CA TYR A 90 5.37 -1.30 -11.11
C TYR A 90 4.58 -2.60 -10.93
N VAL A 91 3.80 -2.66 -9.89
CA VAL A 91 2.96 -3.82 -9.59
C VAL A 91 1.62 -3.69 -10.31
N TRP A 92 1.25 -4.72 -11.05
CA TRP A 92 -0.04 -4.76 -11.73
C TRP A 92 -0.63 -6.16 -11.73
N GLY A 93 -1.92 -6.25 -11.96
CA GLY A 93 -2.63 -7.50 -12.07
C GLY A 93 -4.05 -7.31 -12.60
N LYS A 94 -4.76 -8.44 -12.78
CA LYS A 94 -6.18 -8.38 -13.13
C LYS A 94 -6.97 -7.79 -11.95
N TYR A 95 -7.85 -6.85 -12.28
CA TYR A 95 -8.78 -6.34 -11.30
C TYR A 95 -10.00 -7.25 -11.16
N CYS A 96 -10.82 -7.02 -10.14
CA CYS A 96 -12.04 -7.80 -9.91
C CYS A 96 -13.17 -7.53 -10.92
N ILE A 97 -13.11 -6.39 -11.62
CA ILE A 97 -14.02 -6.06 -12.71
C ILE A 97 -13.47 -6.69 -14.00
N PRO A 98 -14.26 -7.52 -14.70
CA PRO A 98 -13.79 -8.19 -15.91
C PRO A 98 -13.26 -7.23 -16.97
N GLY A 99 -12.13 -7.56 -17.58
CA GLY A 99 -11.49 -6.77 -18.63
C GLY A 99 -10.64 -5.61 -18.12
N THR A 100 -10.55 -5.41 -16.80
CA THR A 100 -9.75 -4.32 -16.23
C THR A 100 -8.54 -4.85 -15.44
N PHE A 101 -7.57 -3.96 -15.23
CA PHE A 101 -6.33 -4.23 -14.53
C PHE A 101 -6.11 -3.18 -13.45
N PHE A 102 -5.56 -3.58 -12.32
CA PHE A 102 -5.07 -2.61 -11.35
C PHE A 102 -3.58 -2.35 -11.56
N VAL A 103 -3.17 -1.12 -11.30
CA VAL A 103 -1.79 -0.73 -11.06
C VAL A 103 -1.70 -0.27 -9.61
N HIS A 104 -0.68 -0.78 -8.93
CA HIS A 104 -0.47 -0.59 -7.52
C HIS A 104 0.94 -0.08 -7.28
N GLU A 105 1.06 1.08 -6.67
CA GLU A 105 2.33 1.61 -6.20
C GLU A 105 2.29 1.63 -4.67
N GLY A 106 3.28 0.98 -4.07
CA GLY A 106 3.39 0.88 -2.62
C GLY A 106 4.79 1.24 -2.15
N SER A 107 4.89 2.07 -1.13
CA SER A 107 6.16 2.48 -0.56
C SER A 107 6.13 2.40 0.96
N PRO A 108 7.18 1.89 1.62
CA PRO A 108 7.28 1.87 3.08
C PRO A 108 7.56 3.26 3.69
N THR A 109 7.43 4.31 2.89
CA THR A 109 7.87 5.67 3.18
C THR A 109 6.71 6.62 3.51
N SER A 110 5.78 6.20 4.35
CA SER A 110 4.65 7.04 4.81
C SER A 110 4.73 7.28 6.32
N ALA A 111 3.73 6.90 7.09
CA ALA A 111 3.70 7.08 8.54
C ALA A 111 4.88 6.39 9.27
N SER A 112 5.54 5.42 8.65
CA SER A 112 6.78 4.83 9.13
C SER A 112 7.91 5.84 9.30
N ASN A 113 8.00 6.88 8.45
CA ASN A 113 8.98 7.94 8.59
C ASN A 113 8.73 8.75 9.85
N LEU A 114 7.48 9.13 10.09
CA LEU A 114 7.10 9.85 11.31
C LEU A 114 7.34 9.01 12.56
N ALA A 115 6.98 7.73 12.52
CA ALA A 115 7.22 6.80 13.63
C ALA A 115 8.71 6.68 13.95
N TRP A 116 9.56 6.53 12.94
CA TRP A 116 11.01 6.50 13.11
C TRP A 116 11.52 7.81 13.72
N PHE A 117 11.04 8.94 13.22
CA PHE A 117 11.46 10.25 13.71
C PHE A 117 11.10 10.47 15.18
N VAL A 118 9.88 10.09 15.57
CA VAL A 118 9.43 10.12 16.96
C VAL A 118 10.35 9.26 17.84
N GLN A 119 10.62 8.04 17.42
CA GLN A 119 11.42 7.10 18.19
C GLN A 119 12.87 7.59 18.37
N GLN A 120 13.46 8.21 17.34
CA GLN A 120 14.87 8.63 17.39
C GLN A 120 15.07 9.98 18.07
N PHE A 121 14.15 10.93 17.92
CA PHE A 121 14.36 12.32 18.34
C PHE A 121 13.47 12.74 19.52
N PHE A 122 12.40 12.02 19.79
CA PHE A 122 11.43 12.34 20.84
C PHE A 122 11.03 11.12 21.70
N PRO A 123 11.97 10.24 22.10
CA PRO A 123 11.62 9.00 22.79
C PRO A 123 10.92 9.22 24.13
N ASP A 124 11.23 10.32 24.80
CA ASP A 124 10.72 10.66 26.15
C ASP A 124 9.54 11.67 26.11
N LEU A 125 9.03 12.02 24.93
CA LEU A 125 7.94 12.98 24.80
C LEU A 125 6.60 12.29 25.10
N PRO A 126 5.94 12.63 26.22
CA PRO A 126 4.62 12.10 26.52
C PRO A 126 3.62 12.49 25.43
N ASP A 127 2.77 11.53 25.01
CA ASP A 127 1.74 11.77 23.98
C ASP A 127 2.33 12.43 22.71
N SER A 128 3.49 11.90 22.28
CA SER A 128 4.33 12.49 21.22
C SER A 128 3.53 12.82 19.94
N TYR A 129 2.70 11.91 19.45
CA TYR A 129 1.92 12.14 18.22
C TYR A 129 0.94 13.32 18.35
N ARG A 130 0.32 13.49 19.51
CA ARG A 130 -0.58 14.63 19.73
C ARG A 130 0.19 15.95 19.70
N GLN A 131 1.37 15.99 20.33
CA GLN A 131 2.22 17.17 20.33
C GLN A 131 2.76 17.47 18.92
N LEU A 132 3.20 16.46 18.18
CA LEU A 132 3.67 16.63 16.81
C LEU A 132 2.57 17.12 15.87
N ASN A 133 1.36 16.58 16.00
CA ASN A 133 0.19 17.06 15.24
C ASN A 133 -0.10 18.54 15.53
N GLN A 134 0.08 18.98 16.78
CA GLN A 134 -0.09 20.40 17.10
C GLN A 134 1.01 21.25 16.44
N TRP A 135 2.26 20.83 16.51
CA TRP A 135 3.37 21.53 15.85
C TRP A 135 3.20 21.60 14.33
N ALA A 136 2.79 20.52 13.70
CA ALA A 136 2.50 20.49 12.27
C ALA A 136 1.38 21.47 11.90
N LYS A 137 0.32 21.55 12.73
CA LYS A 137 -0.77 22.50 12.55
C LYS A 137 -0.30 23.94 12.68
N ASP A 138 0.52 24.23 13.69
CA ASP A 138 1.07 25.58 13.93
C ASP A 138 2.06 26.00 12.84
N GLY A 139 2.68 25.03 12.16
CA GLY A 139 3.57 25.24 11.00
C GLY A 139 2.86 25.49 9.68
N TYR A 140 1.57 25.15 9.56
CA TYR A 140 0.84 25.18 8.30
C TYR A 140 0.79 26.55 7.61
N GLU A 141 0.79 27.63 8.36
CA GLU A 141 0.75 29.01 7.84
C GLU A 141 2.15 29.57 7.52
N LYS A 142 3.22 28.81 7.83
CA LYS A 142 4.59 29.24 7.58
C LYS A 142 5.01 28.88 6.15
N ASP A 143 5.63 29.82 5.45
CA ASP A 143 6.32 29.56 4.20
C ASP A 143 7.68 28.90 4.50
N LEU A 144 7.66 27.57 4.66
CA LEU A 144 8.86 26.80 4.96
C LEU A 144 9.50 26.29 3.67
N ASN A 145 10.74 26.69 3.45
CA ASN A 145 11.56 26.20 2.34
C ASN A 145 12.32 24.91 2.70
N ILE A 146 11.66 24.00 3.44
CA ILE A 146 12.19 22.69 3.77
C ILE A 146 11.42 21.63 3.00
N LEU A 147 12.16 20.74 2.33
CA LEU A 147 11.61 19.55 1.72
C LEU A 147 12.16 18.33 2.45
N PHE A 148 11.27 17.43 2.85
CA PHE A 148 11.63 16.13 3.39
C PHE A 148 11.66 15.09 2.26
N TYR A 149 12.78 14.39 2.12
CA TYR A 149 12.89 13.22 1.26
C TYR A 149 12.49 11.98 2.06
N PRO A 150 11.37 11.32 1.73
CA PRO A 150 10.77 10.32 2.61
C PRO A 150 11.38 8.92 2.49
N TRP A 151 12.55 8.77 1.91
CA TRP A 151 13.15 7.47 1.59
C TRP A 151 14.02 6.89 2.70
N LEU A 152 13.59 6.98 3.97
CA LEU A 152 14.31 6.39 5.10
C LEU A 152 14.43 4.86 4.98
N TYR A 153 13.44 4.22 4.36
CA TYR A 153 13.39 2.78 4.14
C TYR A 153 13.62 2.39 2.68
N GLY A 154 14.24 3.28 1.90
CA GLY A 154 14.52 3.07 0.50
C GLY A 154 13.40 3.56 -0.43
N SER A 155 13.62 3.39 -1.72
CA SER A 155 12.68 3.78 -2.79
C SER A 155 12.55 2.64 -3.79
N ASN A 156 11.34 2.41 -4.27
CA ASN A 156 11.09 1.49 -5.38
C ASN A 156 11.57 2.05 -6.73
N PHE A 157 11.82 3.36 -6.78
CA PHE A 157 12.23 4.03 -8.02
C PHE A 157 13.73 3.89 -8.29
N HIS A 158 14.58 4.01 -7.25
CA HIS A 158 16.03 3.92 -7.41
C HIS A 158 16.71 3.57 -6.08
N ASP A 159 17.61 2.60 -6.10
CA ASP A 159 18.27 2.05 -4.91
C ASP A 159 19.15 3.06 -4.14
N SER A 160 19.61 4.12 -4.82
CA SER A 160 20.46 5.15 -4.20
C SER A 160 19.70 6.31 -3.55
N LEU A 161 18.35 6.27 -3.55
CA LEU A 161 17.56 7.30 -2.88
C LEU A 161 17.46 7.00 -1.38
N HIS A 162 17.84 8.00 -0.59
CA HIS A 162 17.83 7.96 0.87
C HIS A 162 17.04 9.13 1.45
N GLY A 163 16.55 8.95 2.68
CA GLY A 163 15.85 10.00 3.42
C GLY A 163 16.76 11.17 3.77
N GLY A 164 16.17 12.35 3.85
CA GLY A 164 16.92 13.55 4.21
C GLY A 164 16.06 14.80 4.13
N PHE A 165 16.68 15.94 4.42
CA PHE A 165 16.06 17.26 4.32
C PHE A 165 16.86 18.13 3.36
N LEU A 166 16.16 18.87 2.51
CA LEU A 166 16.72 19.93 1.67
C LEU A 166 16.22 21.28 2.17
N GLY A 167 17.10 22.30 2.14
CA GLY A 167 16.74 23.68 2.52
C GLY A 167 16.82 23.96 4.02
N LEU A 168 17.30 23.01 4.85
CA LEU A 168 17.54 23.27 6.28
C LEU A 168 18.55 24.41 6.47
N SER A 169 18.24 25.32 7.39
CA SER A 169 19.10 26.42 7.82
C SER A 169 19.04 26.58 9.34
N GLY A 170 19.97 27.38 9.89
CA GLY A 170 20.01 27.65 11.33
C GLY A 170 18.83 28.45 11.89
N HIS A 171 17.91 28.88 11.02
CA HIS A 171 16.69 29.59 11.43
C HIS A 171 15.49 28.65 11.66
N HIS A 172 15.58 27.41 11.21
CA HIS A 172 14.51 26.45 11.37
C HIS A 172 14.52 25.83 12.76
N SER A 173 13.35 25.71 13.32
CA SER A 173 13.10 25.05 14.60
C SER A 173 12.81 23.54 14.39
N ARG A 174 12.72 22.79 15.48
CA ARG A 174 12.29 21.38 15.42
C ARG A 174 10.84 21.24 14.96
N GLU A 175 9.99 22.21 15.27
CA GLU A 175 8.59 22.29 14.84
C GLU A 175 8.50 22.43 13.32
N ASP A 176 9.38 23.23 12.71
CA ASP A 176 9.47 23.39 11.26
C ASP A 176 9.93 22.10 10.58
N ILE A 177 10.86 21.37 11.19
CA ILE A 177 11.31 20.04 10.71
C ILE A 177 10.15 19.03 10.77
N ILE A 178 9.40 19.00 11.87
CA ILE A 178 8.23 18.14 12.01
C ILE A 178 7.18 18.47 10.95
N TYR A 179 6.90 19.75 10.73
CA TYR A 179 5.95 20.17 9.71
C TYR A 179 6.37 19.69 8.29
N ALA A 180 7.65 19.72 7.99
CA ALA A 180 8.15 19.26 6.70
C ALA A 180 7.99 17.74 6.49
N ILE A 181 7.84 16.95 7.57
CA ILE A 181 7.59 15.50 7.50
C ILE A 181 6.10 15.20 7.21
N TYR A 182 5.19 16.10 7.65
CA TYR A 182 3.74 15.97 7.43
C TYR A 182 3.35 16.37 6.01
#